data_5558e0b7732e0e650a732383064399c6
#
_entry.id   5558e0b7732e0e650a732383064399c6
#
_cell.length_a   1.000
_cell.length_b   1.000
_cell.length_c   1.000
_cell.angle_alpha   90.00
_cell.angle_beta   90.00
_cell.angle_gamma   90.00
#
_symmetry.space_group_name_H-M   'P 1'
#
loop_
_entity.id
_entity.type
_entity.pdbx_description
1 polymer ?
#
loop_
_entity_poly.entity_id
_entity_poly.type
_entity_poly.pdbx_seq_one_letter_code
_entity_poly.pdbx_strand_id
1 'polypeptide(L)'
;RVDRPRRAAVSSFGISGTNAHVIIEQPPAETIEGEIVARDLPPVVPVLLSARSDAALAGQAGRWARWLAADEAPRPLDVAWSSVTTRPALEQRAVAVVADGNDLLTALRALDAGEPSGTVVTGSTAVRGQLALLFSGQGAQRAGMGRELYAGFPVFATALDEVCEHLDPLLPRPLREVLFASAGTAEAELLDQTVFTQAGLFAVEVALFRLVESFGVVPDVVAGHSIGEVTAAHVAGVLSLADACQLVAARGRLMQALPTGSGMLAVAADEAAVAESLAGMTDRLGIA
;
A
#
# COMPACT_ATOMS: atom_id res chain seq x y z
N ARG A 1 -2.63 36.51 28.97
CA ARG A 1 -3.29 35.18 29.07
C ARG A 1 -4.47 35.32 30.02
N VAL A 2 -5.66 34.83 29.67
CA VAL A 2 -6.86 34.88 30.52
C VAL A 2 -7.09 33.48 31.04
N ASP A 3 -7.17 33.34 32.34
CA ASP A 3 -7.29 32.07 33.08
C ASP A 3 -8.74 31.52 33.12
N ARG A 4 -9.48 31.77 32.05
CA ARG A 4 -10.87 31.32 31.86
C ARG A 4 -11.13 30.89 30.41
N PRO A 5 -12.11 30.00 30.16
CA PRO A 5 -12.50 29.63 28.81
C PRO A 5 -12.87 30.85 27.96
N ARG A 6 -12.42 30.89 26.72
CA ARG A 6 -12.79 31.93 25.77
C ARG A 6 -14.24 31.73 25.37
N ARG A 7 -15.03 32.80 25.37
CA ARG A 7 -16.44 32.79 24.96
C ARG A 7 -16.69 33.87 23.89
N ALA A 8 -17.52 33.51 22.94
CA ALA A 8 -18.01 34.44 21.95
C ALA A 8 -19.53 34.27 21.78
N ALA A 9 -20.24 35.35 21.49
CA ALA A 9 -21.66 35.32 21.21
C ALA A 9 -21.94 35.96 19.84
N VAL A 10 -22.86 35.37 19.10
CA VAL A 10 -23.36 35.90 17.84
C VAL A 10 -24.87 36.01 17.95
N SER A 11 -25.40 37.20 17.69
CA SER A 11 -26.83 37.45 17.62
C SER A 11 -27.21 37.86 16.20
N SER A 12 -28.23 37.26 15.65
CA SER A 12 -28.81 37.57 14.38
C SER A 12 -30.28 37.96 14.56
N PHE A 13 -30.66 39.13 14.02
CA PHE A 13 -32.01 39.62 14.07
C PHE A 13 -32.56 39.70 12.64
N GLY A 14 -33.45 38.78 12.28
CA GLY A 14 -34.07 38.73 10.96
C GLY A 14 -35.16 39.73 10.78
N ILE A 15 -35.25 40.41 9.62
CA ILE A 15 -36.32 41.35 9.27
C ILE A 15 -37.71 40.68 9.31
N SER A 16 -37.76 39.35 9.08
CA SER A 16 -38.96 38.50 9.14
C SER A 16 -39.37 38.08 10.56
N GLY A 17 -38.66 38.56 11.60
CA GLY A 17 -38.96 38.23 13.01
C GLY A 17 -38.28 36.95 13.53
N THR A 18 -37.50 36.28 12.70
CA THR A 18 -36.70 35.13 13.17
C THR A 18 -35.36 35.62 13.74
N ASN A 19 -35.17 35.39 15.05
CA ASN A 19 -33.96 35.78 15.75
C ASN A 19 -33.18 34.50 16.18
N ALA A 20 -31.88 34.61 16.16
CA ALA A 20 -31.00 33.54 16.65
C ALA A 20 -29.89 34.16 17.54
N HIS A 21 -29.57 33.46 18.63
CA HIS A 21 -28.47 33.82 19.50
C HIS A 21 -27.66 32.55 19.83
N VAL A 22 -26.37 32.56 19.51
CA VAL A 22 -25.45 31.42 19.74
C VAL A 22 -24.31 31.86 20.61
N ILE A 23 -24.06 31.13 21.66
CA ILE A 23 -22.87 31.28 22.52
C ILE A 23 -21.94 30.11 22.26
N ILE A 24 -20.69 30.39 21.94
CA ILE A 24 -19.62 29.43 21.75
C ILE A 24 -18.62 29.58 22.90
N GLU A 25 -18.20 28.47 23.45
CA GLU A 25 -17.20 28.43 24.52
C GLU A 25 -16.04 27.52 24.08
N GLN A 26 -14.83 27.91 24.49
CA GLN A 26 -13.65 27.06 24.32
C GLN A 26 -13.86 25.74 25.08
N PRO A 27 -13.69 24.57 24.42
CA PRO A 27 -13.82 23.29 25.12
C PRO A 27 -12.76 23.17 26.24
N PRO A 28 -13.01 22.36 27.24
CA PRO A 28 -11.98 22.01 28.22
C PRO A 28 -10.72 21.51 27.52
N ALA A 29 -9.55 21.81 28.08
CA ALA A 29 -8.32 21.21 27.59
C ALA A 29 -8.42 19.68 27.77
N GLU A 30 -8.37 18.93 26.69
CA GLU A 30 -8.23 17.48 26.76
C GLU A 30 -6.85 17.18 27.36
N THR A 31 -6.83 16.61 28.56
CA THR A 31 -5.63 15.97 29.09
C THR A 31 -5.45 14.66 28.33
N ILE A 32 -4.52 14.65 27.37
CA ILE A 32 -4.06 13.41 26.76
C ILE A 32 -3.25 12.68 27.83
N GLU A 33 -3.92 11.82 28.58
CA GLU A 33 -3.26 10.88 29.48
C GLU A 33 -2.76 9.70 28.62
N GLY A 34 -1.48 9.69 28.32
CA GLY A 34 -0.77 8.59 27.68
C GLY A 34 0.54 9.07 27.06
N GLU A 35 1.66 8.62 27.61
CA GLU A 35 2.93 8.66 26.87
C GLU A 35 2.82 7.74 25.65
N ILE A 36 2.92 8.31 24.45
CA ILE A 36 3.09 7.53 23.23
C ILE A 36 4.43 6.82 23.35
N VAL A 37 4.38 5.52 23.61
CA VAL A 37 5.58 4.69 23.66
C VAL A 37 6.16 4.64 22.25
N ALA A 38 7.37 5.14 22.07
CA ALA A 38 8.04 5.27 20.77
C ALA A 38 8.19 3.93 19.99
N ARG A 39 7.89 2.81 20.63
CA ARG A 39 7.96 1.46 20.02
C ARG A 39 6.80 1.17 19.04
N ASP A 40 5.70 1.90 19.12
CA ASP A 40 4.48 1.64 18.32
C ASP A 40 4.29 2.64 17.17
N LEU A 41 5.28 3.50 16.94
CA LEU A 41 5.22 4.46 15.85
C LEU A 41 5.61 3.82 14.52
N PRO A 42 4.81 4.02 13.46
CA PRO A 42 5.18 3.56 12.13
C PRO A 42 6.48 4.26 11.67
N PRO A 43 7.33 3.57 10.87
CA PRO A 43 8.59 4.12 10.38
C PRO A 43 8.39 5.35 9.48
N VAL A 44 7.23 5.46 8.87
CA VAL A 44 6.81 6.59 8.05
C VAL A 44 5.35 6.95 8.35
N VAL A 45 5.01 8.22 8.18
CA VAL A 45 3.64 8.71 8.37
C VAL A 45 3.12 9.43 7.12
N PRO A 46 1.87 9.21 6.72
CA PRO A 46 1.23 9.95 5.64
C PRO A 46 0.69 11.29 6.14
N VAL A 47 1.17 12.38 5.57
CA VAL A 47 0.64 13.74 5.82
C VAL A 47 -0.24 14.15 4.64
N LEU A 48 -1.51 14.42 4.89
CA LEU A 48 -2.51 14.70 3.87
C LEU A 48 -2.70 16.21 3.69
N LEU A 49 -2.77 16.63 2.42
CA LEU A 49 -3.20 17.96 2.02
C LEU A 49 -4.36 17.82 1.03
N SER A 50 -5.30 18.74 1.07
CA SER A 50 -6.34 18.81 0.04
C SER A 50 -6.80 20.23 -0.23
N ALA A 51 -7.23 20.49 -1.46
CA ALA A 51 -7.71 21.79 -1.90
C ALA A 51 -8.74 21.65 -3.03
N ARG A 52 -9.35 22.75 -3.44
CA ARG A 52 -10.29 22.76 -4.58
C ARG A 52 -9.61 22.86 -5.94
N SER A 53 -8.33 23.27 -5.97
CA SER A 53 -7.54 23.36 -7.19
C SER A 53 -6.06 23.06 -6.90
N ASP A 54 -5.30 22.72 -7.94
CA ASP A 54 -3.86 22.44 -7.83
C ASP A 54 -3.09 23.67 -7.31
N ALA A 55 -3.44 24.86 -7.79
CA ALA A 55 -2.82 26.10 -7.31
C ALA A 55 -3.09 26.35 -5.81
N ALA A 56 -4.30 26.03 -5.33
CA ALA A 56 -4.63 26.14 -3.91
C ALA A 56 -3.91 25.06 -3.07
N LEU A 57 -3.71 23.85 -3.63
CA LEU A 57 -2.98 22.76 -3.01
C LEU A 57 -1.50 23.12 -2.85
N ALA A 58 -0.85 23.60 -3.93
CA ALA A 58 0.52 24.11 -3.90
C ALA A 58 0.68 25.26 -2.91
N GLY A 59 -0.19 26.27 -2.97
CA GLY A 59 -0.15 27.39 -2.02
C GLY A 59 -0.39 26.98 -0.56
N GLN A 60 -1.13 25.89 -0.30
CA GLN A 60 -1.25 25.31 1.05
C GLN A 60 0.08 24.66 1.48
N ALA A 61 0.69 23.90 0.60
CA ALA A 61 1.99 23.27 0.86
C ALA A 61 3.06 24.33 1.19
N GLY A 62 3.14 25.41 0.43
CA GLY A 62 4.05 26.52 0.69
C GLY A 62 3.81 27.21 2.03
N ARG A 63 2.54 27.38 2.45
CA ARG A 63 2.22 27.92 3.79
C ARG A 63 2.69 26.97 4.90
N TRP A 64 2.47 25.68 4.73
CA TRP A 64 2.90 24.68 5.71
C TRP A 64 4.42 24.58 5.76
N ALA A 65 5.11 24.62 4.61
CA ALA A 65 6.58 24.61 4.57
C ALA A 65 7.17 25.80 5.36
N ARG A 66 6.60 26.99 5.20
CA ARG A 66 7.03 28.18 5.98
C ARG A 66 6.75 28.04 7.48
N TRP A 67 5.62 27.47 7.85
CA TRP A 67 5.26 27.25 9.25
C TRP A 67 6.18 26.21 9.90
N LEU A 68 6.47 25.09 9.22
CA LEU A 68 7.31 24.02 9.72
C LEU A 68 8.82 24.36 9.68
N ALA A 69 9.22 25.41 8.99
CA ALA A 69 10.59 25.90 9.02
C ALA A 69 10.92 26.75 10.27
N ALA A 70 9.95 26.98 11.18
CA ALA A 70 10.18 27.69 12.44
C ALA A 70 10.86 26.80 13.50
N ASP A 71 11.51 27.41 14.49
CA ASP A 71 12.33 26.72 15.50
C ASP A 71 11.55 25.71 16.38
N GLU A 72 10.23 25.86 16.53
CA GLU A 72 9.35 24.95 17.29
C GLU A 72 8.37 24.20 16.38
N ALA A 73 8.90 23.56 15.32
CA ALA A 73 8.07 22.77 14.42
C ALA A 73 7.44 21.55 15.13
N PRO A 74 6.14 21.28 14.93
CA PRO A 74 5.51 20.08 15.47
C PRO A 74 6.06 18.81 14.80
N ARG A 75 5.92 17.69 15.51
CA ARG A 75 6.35 16.38 14.96
C ARG A 75 5.49 16.02 13.73
N PRO A 76 6.05 15.34 12.73
CA PRO A 76 5.29 14.89 11.55
C PRO A 76 4.02 14.12 11.90
N LEU A 77 4.03 13.29 12.94
CA LEU A 77 2.87 12.54 13.39
C LEU A 77 1.73 13.46 13.85
N ASP A 78 2.04 14.53 14.59
CA ASP A 78 1.04 15.48 15.06
C ASP A 78 0.44 16.29 13.89
N VAL A 79 1.27 16.61 12.88
CA VAL A 79 0.84 17.24 11.63
C VAL A 79 -0.05 16.26 10.83
N ALA A 80 0.36 15.00 10.70
CA ALA A 80 -0.40 13.96 10.03
C ALA A 80 -1.78 13.77 10.67
N TRP A 81 -1.82 13.57 11.98
CA TRP A 81 -3.07 13.43 12.73
C TRP A 81 -4.00 14.64 12.53
N SER A 82 -3.47 15.85 12.70
CA SER A 82 -4.24 17.08 12.51
C SER A 82 -4.73 17.23 11.08
N SER A 83 -3.94 16.81 10.09
CA SER A 83 -4.29 16.90 8.68
C SER A 83 -5.52 16.05 8.32
N VAL A 84 -5.69 14.92 8.99
CA VAL A 84 -6.81 13.97 8.75
C VAL A 84 -8.04 14.35 9.58
N THR A 85 -7.85 14.73 10.84
CA THR A 85 -8.95 14.87 11.81
C THR A 85 -9.59 16.26 11.82
N THR A 86 -8.84 17.30 11.42
CA THR A 86 -9.31 18.69 11.58
C THR A 86 -9.58 19.39 10.25
N ARG A 87 -9.35 18.75 9.11
CA ARG A 87 -9.48 19.38 7.80
C ARG A 87 -10.42 18.59 6.89
N PRO A 88 -11.25 19.28 6.06
CA PRO A 88 -12.09 18.59 5.09
C PRO A 88 -11.25 17.99 3.98
N ALA A 89 -11.67 16.82 3.49
CA ALA A 89 -11.10 16.20 2.30
C ALA A 89 -11.74 16.82 1.06
N LEU A 90 -10.95 17.57 0.28
CA LEU A 90 -11.38 18.25 -0.94
C LEU A 90 -10.93 17.47 -2.19
N GLU A 91 -11.26 17.98 -3.38
CA GLU A 91 -11.08 17.27 -4.65
C GLU A 91 -9.61 16.99 -5.00
N GLN A 92 -8.76 18.01 -4.97
CA GLN A 92 -7.33 17.86 -5.24
C GLN A 92 -6.63 17.43 -3.96
N ARG A 93 -5.88 16.37 -4.02
CA ARG A 93 -5.23 15.74 -2.86
C ARG A 93 -3.76 15.50 -3.09
N ALA A 94 -2.99 15.64 -2.03
CA ALA A 94 -1.62 15.20 -1.96
C ALA A 94 -1.38 14.43 -0.66
N VAL A 95 -0.57 13.41 -0.73
CA VAL A 95 -0.07 12.67 0.43
C VAL A 95 1.44 12.69 0.40
N ALA A 96 2.05 13.25 1.43
CA ALA A 96 3.48 13.16 1.66
C ALA A 96 3.75 12.01 2.64
N VAL A 97 4.50 10.99 2.20
CA VAL A 97 4.92 9.86 3.02
C VAL A 97 6.31 10.16 3.54
N VAL A 98 6.44 10.42 4.83
CA VAL A 98 7.64 11.00 5.42
C VAL A 98 8.08 10.26 6.68
N ALA A 99 9.40 10.16 6.89
CA ALA A 99 9.98 9.57 8.10
C ALA A 99 10.22 10.62 9.19
N ASP A 100 10.58 11.84 8.81
CA ASP A 100 10.92 12.92 9.73
C ASP A 100 10.48 14.31 9.25
N GLY A 101 10.80 15.34 10.03
CA GLY A 101 10.44 16.74 9.73
C GLY A 101 11.18 17.32 8.51
N ASN A 102 12.38 16.86 8.21
CA ASN A 102 13.14 17.33 7.04
C ASN A 102 12.54 16.74 5.76
N ASP A 103 12.14 15.47 5.80
CA ASP A 103 11.41 14.83 4.70
C ASP A 103 10.10 15.56 4.42
N LEU A 104 9.34 15.90 5.49
CA LEU A 104 8.09 16.65 5.36
C LEU A 104 8.32 18.02 4.74
N LEU A 105 9.32 18.74 5.21
CA LEU A 105 9.65 20.07 4.68
C LEU A 105 10.06 20.01 3.20
N THR A 106 10.84 19.01 2.82
CA THR A 106 11.27 18.76 1.44
C THR A 106 10.08 18.42 0.54
N ALA A 107 9.23 17.51 0.99
CA ALA A 107 8.01 17.13 0.28
C ALA A 107 7.06 18.31 0.04
N LEU A 108 6.85 19.15 1.06
CA LEU A 108 6.01 20.34 0.95
C LEU A 108 6.58 21.40 0.00
N ARG A 109 7.88 21.58 -0.01
CA ARG A 109 8.56 22.50 -0.95
C ARG A 109 8.46 22.03 -2.40
N ALA A 110 8.66 20.73 -2.64
CA ALA A 110 8.48 20.14 -3.96
C ALA A 110 7.03 20.32 -4.46
N LEU A 111 6.04 20.08 -3.58
CA LEU A 111 4.63 20.29 -3.93
C LEU A 111 4.27 21.75 -4.21
N ASP A 112 4.83 22.71 -3.45
CA ASP A 112 4.66 24.16 -3.70
C ASP A 112 5.27 24.58 -5.04
N ALA A 113 6.44 24.02 -5.38
CA ALA A 113 7.15 24.29 -6.63
C ALA A 113 6.56 23.55 -7.84
N GLY A 114 5.69 22.56 -7.64
CA GLY A 114 5.19 21.69 -8.70
C GLY A 114 6.25 20.72 -9.22
N GLU A 115 7.26 20.40 -8.41
CA GLU A 115 8.35 19.49 -8.75
C GLU A 115 8.01 18.04 -8.40
N PRO A 116 8.45 17.07 -9.23
CA PRO A 116 8.29 15.65 -8.90
C PRO A 116 9.02 15.29 -7.59
N SER A 117 8.38 14.47 -6.76
CA SER A 117 8.99 13.95 -5.52
C SER A 117 8.61 12.48 -5.34
N GLY A 118 9.60 11.64 -5.00
CA GLY A 118 9.35 10.22 -4.72
C GLY A 118 8.55 9.97 -3.44
N THR A 119 8.40 10.98 -2.58
CA THR A 119 7.66 10.89 -1.32
C THR A 119 6.29 11.55 -1.37
N VAL A 120 5.91 12.16 -2.50
CA VAL A 120 4.61 12.85 -2.68
C VAL A 120 3.79 12.17 -3.75
N VAL A 121 2.58 11.76 -3.39
CA VAL A 121 1.57 11.25 -4.33
C VAL A 121 0.46 12.29 -4.44
N THR A 122 0.10 12.68 -5.66
CA THR A 122 -1.00 13.61 -5.94
C THR A 122 -2.12 12.90 -6.69
N GLY A 123 -3.35 13.37 -6.51
CA GLY A 123 -4.51 12.82 -7.22
C GLY A 123 -5.74 13.69 -7.07
N SER A 124 -6.75 13.39 -7.87
CA SER A 124 -8.04 14.08 -7.85
C SER A 124 -9.20 13.10 -7.72
N THR A 125 -10.16 13.42 -6.86
CA THR A 125 -11.41 12.65 -6.72
C THR A 125 -12.45 12.98 -7.79
N ALA A 126 -12.17 13.95 -8.68
CA ALA A 126 -13.01 14.23 -9.83
C ALA A 126 -12.97 13.10 -10.87
N VAL A 127 -11.87 12.35 -10.91
CA VAL A 127 -11.73 11.16 -11.77
C VAL A 127 -12.39 9.98 -11.08
N ARG A 128 -13.48 9.50 -11.64
CA ARG A 128 -14.16 8.27 -11.20
C ARG A 128 -13.78 7.13 -12.12
N GLY A 129 -13.46 5.99 -11.56
CA GLY A 129 -13.13 4.76 -12.28
C GLY A 129 -13.29 3.56 -11.35
N GLN A 130 -13.08 2.37 -11.89
CA GLN A 130 -12.98 1.15 -11.11
C GLN A 130 -11.53 0.95 -10.67
N LEU A 131 -11.35 0.41 -9.48
CA LEU A 131 -10.06 0.01 -8.94
C LEU A 131 -9.83 -1.47 -9.28
N ALA A 132 -8.78 -1.74 -10.04
CA ALA A 132 -8.31 -3.10 -10.29
C ALA A 132 -7.01 -3.36 -9.53
N LEU A 133 -6.92 -4.49 -8.83
CA LEU A 133 -5.65 -5.00 -8.30
C LEU A 133 -5.14 -6.14 -9.17
N LEU A 134 -3.88 -6.04 -9.55
CA LEU A 134 -3.21 -7.02 -10.40
C LEU A 134 -2.14 -7.76 -9.59
N PHE A 135 -2.21 -9.10 -9.61
CA PHE A 135 -1.25 -9.96 -8.93
C PHE A 135 -0.20 -10.47 -9.93
N SER A 136 1.05 -10.42 -9.52
CA SER A 136 2.18 -10.72 -10.40
C SER A 136 2.40 -12.22 -10.59
N GLY A 137 3.09 -12.57 -11.66
CA GLY A 137 3.55 -13.93 -11.91
C GLY A 137 5.00 -14.16 -11.50
N GLN A 138 5.49 -15.38 -11.79
CA GLN A 138 6.88 -15.76 -11.60
C GLN A 138 7.82 -14.79 -12.33
N GLY A 139 8.89 -14.37 -11.64
CA GLY A 139 9.85 -13.35 -12.09
C GLY A 139 9.83 -12.09 -11.20
N ALA A 140 8.78 -11.88 -10.40
CA ALA A 140 8.68 -10.77 -9.45
C ALA A 140 9.31 -11.07 -8.08
N GLN A 141 9.72 -12.34 -7.80
CA GLN A 141 10.31 -12.74 -6.54
C GLN A 141 11.68 -12.09 -6.31
N ARG A 142 11.98 -11.80 -5.06
CA ARG A 142 13.29 -11.32 -4.61
C ARG A 142 13.55 -11.74 -3.17
N ALA A 143 14.81 -12.06 -2.85
CA ALA A 143 15.21 -12.38 -1.49
C ALA A 143 14.85 -11.26 -0.52
N GLY A 144 14.24 -11.60 0.61
CA GLY A 144 13.80 -10.65 1.62
C GLY A 144 12.51 -9.90 1.31
N MET A 145 11.80 -10.23 0.21
CA MET A 145 10.51 -9.59 -0.09
C MET A 145 9.53 -9.77 1.06
N GLY A 146 8.88 -8.68 1.46
CA GLY A 146 7.92 -8.66 2.58
C GLY A 146 8.52 -8.59 3.98
N ARG A 147 9.86 -8.71 4.17
CA ARG A 147 10.49 -8.71 5.51
C ARG A 147 10.22 -7.43 6.30
N GLU A 148 10.35 -6.27 5.66
CA GLU A 148 10.11 -4.98 6.31
C GLU A 148 8.63 -4.79 6.64
N LEU A 149 7.73 -5.24 5.76
CA LEU A 149 6.29 -5.24 6.00
C LEU A 149 5.91 -6.16 7.15
N TYR A 150 6.54 -7.34 7.24
CA TYR A 150 6.35 -8.29 8.33
C TYR A 150 6.77 -7.68 9.69
N ALA A 151 7.89 -6.97 9.72
CA ALA A 151 8.38 -6.32 10.93
C ALA A 151 7.57 -5.08 11.33
N GLY A 152 7.02 -4.35 10.34
CA GLY A 152 6.38 -3.05 10.57
C GLY A 152 4.85 -3.09 10.68
N PHE A 153 4.19 -4.15 10.16
CA PHE A 153 2.73 -4.21 10.08
C PHE A 153 2.18 -5.54 10.60
N PRO A 154 1.58 -5.56 11.81
CA PRO A 154 1.02 -6.80 12.38
C PRO A 154 0.01 -7.50 11.49
N VAL A 155 -0.81 -6.76 10.72
CA VAL A 155 -1.79 -7.34 9.79
C VAL A 155 -1.10 -8.15 8.70
N PHE A 156 0.00 -7.62 8.12
CA PHE A 156 0.79 -8.34 7.13
C PHE A 156 1.44 -9.58 7.74
N ALA A 157 2.03 -9.46 8.94
CA ALA A 157 2.68 -10.56 9.63
C ALA A 157 1.70 -11.70 9.90
N THR A 158 0.53 -11.39 10.48
CA THR A 158 -0.51 -12.38 10.77
C THR A 158 -0.97 -13.10 9.49
N ALA A 159 -1.24 -12.35 8.42
CA ALA A 159 -1.68 -12.95 7.17
C ALA A 159 -0.59 -13.81 6.51
N LEU A 160 0.67 -13.39 6.56
CA LEU A 160 1.79 -14.20 6.05
C LEU A 160 1.98 -15.49 6.86
N ASP A 161 1.91 -15.40 8.18
CA ASP A 161 2.03 -16.56 9.06
C ASP A 161 0.90 -17.57 8.81
N GLU A 162 -0.35 -17.12 8.63
CA GLU A 162 -1.48 -17.96 8.30
C GLU A 162 -1.28 -18.72 6.97
N VAL A 163 -0.78 -18.05 5.94
CA VAL A 163 -0.43 -18.70 4.66
C VAL A 163 0.71 -19.70 4.85
N CYS A 164 1.74 -19.35 5.63
CA CYS A 164 2.85 -20.26 5.91
C CYS A 164 2.41 -21.51 6.67
N GLU A 165 1.50 -21.41 7.64
CA GLU A 165 0.93 -22.56 8.36
C GLU A 165 0.30 -23.59 7.41
N HIS A 166 -0.34 -23.13 6.33
CA HIS A 166 -0.93 -24.00 5.31
C HIS A 166 0.10 -24.55 4.31
N LEU A 167 1.13 -23.76 3.96
CA LEU A 167 2.10 -24.13 2.94
C LEU A 167 3.26 -24.99 3.48
N ASP A 168 3.76 -24.71 4.69
CA ASP A 168 4.96 -25.35 5.24
C ASP A 168 4.86 -26.89 5.28
N PRO A 169 3.70 -27.50 5.63
CA PRO A 169 3.57 -28.97 5.56
C PRO A 169 3.64 -29.54 4.13
N LEU A 170 3.48 -28.71 3.11
CA LEU A 170 3.44 -29.10 1.68
C LEU A 170 4.76 -28.81 0.96
N LEU A 171 5.68 -28.08 1.61
CA LEU A 171 6.95 -27.65 1.05
C LEU A 171 8.13 -28.44 1.65
N PRO A 172 9.27 -28.52 0.92
CA PRO A 172 10.48 -29.18 1.43
C PRO A 172 11.12 -28.51 2.66
N ARG A 173 10.84 -27.22 2.89
CA ARG A 173 11.34 -26.39 3.99
C ARG A 173 10.31 -25.29 4.34
N PRO A 174 10.35 -24.75 5.58
CA PRO A 174 9.51 -23.61 5.94
C PRO A 174 9.70 -22.42 5.00
N LEU A 175 8.58 -21.92 4.45
CA LEU A 175 8.60 -20.90 3.42
C LEU A 175 9.26 -19.60 3.89
N ARG A 176 8.99 -19.18 5.13
CA ARG A 176 9.52 -17.94 5.69
C ARG A 176 11.04 -17.94 5.81
N GLU A 177 11.67 -19.10 6.05
CA GLU A 177 13.13 -19.22 6.07
C GLU A 177 13.73 -18.90 4.71
N VAL A 178 13.10 -19.35 3.64
CA VAL A 178 13.52 -19.10 2.25
C VAL A 178 13.23 -17.64 1.86
N LEU A 179 12.03 -17.12 2.14
CA LEU A 179 11.63 -15.75 1.83
C LEU A 179 12.55 -14.72 2.49
N PHE A 180 12.90 -14.94 3.76
CA PHE A 180 13.65 -13.99 4.56
C PHE A 180 15.15 -14.31 4.65
N ALA A 181 15.62 -15.24 3.85
CA ALA A 181 17.07 -15.51 3.74
C ALA A 181 17.81 -14.27 3.23
N SER A 182 19.05 -14.11 3.66
CA SER A 182 19.90 -13.00 3.20
C SER A 182 20.32 -13.22 1.76
N ALA A 183 20.31 -12.19 0.96
CA ALA A 183 20.75 -12.30 -0.44
C ALA A 183 22.18 -12.87 -0.54
N GLY A 184 22.38 -13.77 -1.50
CA GLY A 184 23.66 -14.46 -1.72
C GLY A 184 23.89 -15.69 -0.84
N THR A 185 22.91 -16.13 -0.05
CA THR A 185 22.96 -17.41 0.67
C THR A 185 22.31 -18.53 -0.13
N ALA A 186 22.68 -19.78 0.14
CA ALA A 186 22.08 -20.95 -0.50
C ALA A 186 20.56 -21.05 -0.21
N GLU A 187 20.13 -20.60 0.95
CA GLU A 187 18.72 -20.52 1.31
C GLU A 187 17.96 -19.51 0.44
N ALA A 188 18.56 -18.36 0.14
CA ALA A 188 17.97 -17.36 -0.74
C ALA A 188 17.86 -17.84 -2.18
N GLU A 189 18.84 -18.64 -2.66
CA GLU A 189 18.82 -19.24 -4.00
C GLU A 189 17.66 -20.24 -4.18
N LEU A 190 17.17 -20.84 -3.10
CA LEU A 190 15.98 -21.70 -3.16
C LEU A 190 14.74 -20.95 -3.65
N LEU A 191 14.66 -19.63 -3.44
CA LEU A 191 13.53 -18.82 -3.90
C LEU A 191 13.37 -18.83 -5.44
N ASP A 192 14.44 -19.11 -6.18
CA ASP A 192 14.41 -19.24 -7.64
C ASP A 192 13.95 -20.63 -8.12
N GLN A 193 13.82 -21.60 -7.21
CA GLN A 193 13.16 -22.86 -7.53
C GLN A 193 11.65 -22.64 -7.62
N THR A 194 11.02 -23.16 -8.68
CA THR A 194 9.61 -22.92 -9.00
C THR A 194 8.67 -23.21 -7.82
N VAL A 195 8.95 -24.24 -7.05
CA VAL A 195 8.15 -24.62 -5.87
C VAL A 195 8.14 -23.50 -4.83
N PHE A 196 9.27 -22.86 -4.55
CA PHE A 196 9.36 -21.76 -3.60
C PHE A 196 9.00 -20.42 -4.20
N THR A 197 9.30 -20.20 -5.49
CA THR A 197 8.89 -18.99 -6.21
C THR A 197 7.38 -18.80 -6.13
N GLN A 198 6.62 -19.83 -6.50
CA GLN A 198 5.16 -19.75 -6.54
C GLN A 198 4.56 -19.63 -5.13
N ALA A 199 5.03 -20.41 -4.19
CA ALA A 199 4.61 -20.35 -2.80
C ALA A 199 4.91 -18.96 -2.19
N GLY A 200 6.11 -18.42 -2.44
CA GLY A 200 6.54 -17.14 -1.91
C GLY A 200 5.77 -15.94 -2.47
N LEU A 201 5.54 -15.92 -3.79
CA LEU A 201 4.72 -14.88 -4.42
C LEU A 201 3.30 -14.92 -3.89
N PHE A 202 2.64 -16.08 -3.90
CA PHE A 202 1.30 -16.24 -3.36
C PHE A 202 1.20 -15.74 -1.91
N ALA A 203 2.11 -16.15 -1.04
CA ALA A 203 2.08 -15.78 0.37
C ALA A 203 2.25 -14.27 0.59
N VAL A 204 3.21 -13.65 -0.10
CA VAL A 204 3.45 -12.20 0.02
C VAL A 204 2.31 -11.40 -0.59
N GLU A 205 1.76 -11.82 -1.72
CA GLU A 205 0.64 -11.15 -2.37
C GLU A 205 -0.65 -11.21 -1.54
N VAL A 206 -0.97 -12.37 -0.94
CA VAL A 206 -2.11 -12.50 -0.01
C VAL A 206 -1.90 -11.59 1.20
N ALA A 207 -0.73 -11.62 1.83
CA ALA A 207 -0.44 -10.79 3.00
C ALA A 207 -0.47 -9.29 2.65
N LEU A 208 0.04 -8.89 1.49
CA LEU A 208 -0.01 -7.52 1.01
C LEU A 208 -1.46 -7.07 0.72
N PHE A 209 -2.27 -7.94 0.13
CA PHE A 209 -3.69 -7.67 -0.09
C PHE A 209 -4.40 -7.41 1.24
N ARG A 210 -4.21 -8.26 2.26
CA ARG A 210 -4.81 -8.06 3.59
C ARG A 210 -4.35 -6.76 4.26
N LEU A 211 -3.10 -6.37 4.08
CA LEU A 211 -2.60 -5.09 4.56
C LEU A 211 -3.30 -3.92 3.85
N VAL A 212 -3.38 -3.94 2.53
CA VAL A 212 -4.04 -2.88 1.73
C VAL A 212 -5.53 -2.81 2.03
N GLU A 213 -6.20 -3.96 2.18
CA GLU A 213 -7.60 -4.06 2.59
C GLU A 213 -7.83 -3.43 3.99
N SER A 214 -6.89 -3.63 4.94
CA SER A 214 -6.97 -3.04 6.27
C SER A 214 -6.91 -1.51 6.28
N PHE A 215 -6.38 -0.91 5.22
CA PHE A 215 -6.43 0.54 5.00
C PHE A 215 -7.74 1.02 4.35
N GLY A 216 -8.72 0.12 4.16
CA GLY A 216 -10.02 0.44 3.58
C GLY A 216 -10.02 0.47 2.05
N VAL A 217 -8.97 -0.04 1.40
CA VAL A 217 -8.91 -0.16 -0.07
C VAL A 217 -9.65 -1.44 -0.48
N VAL A 218 -10.75 -1.29 -1.18
CA VAL A 218 -11.55 -2.40 -1.70
C VAL A 218 -11.53 -2.32 -3.23
N PRO A 219 -10.96 -3.30 -3.94
CA PRO A 219 -10.97 -3.32 -5.39
C PRO A 219 -12.35 -3.68 -5.94
N ASP A 220 -12.68 -3.12 -7.10
CA ASP A 220 -13.86 -3.52 -7.88
C ASP A 220 -13.57 -4.81 -8.69
N VAL A 221 -12.32 -4.99 -9.10
CA VAL A 221 -11.85 -6.11 -9.91
C VAL A 221 -10.48 -6.56 -9.43
N VAL A 222 -10.26 -7.87 -9.46
CA VAL A 222 -8.94 -8.48 -9.26
C VAL A 222 -8.58 -9.34 -10.47
N ALA A 223 -7.32 -9.33 -10.87
CA ALA A 223 -6.78 -10.19 -11.90
C ALA A 223 -5.36 -10.60 -11.57
N GLY A 224 -4.87 -11.68 -12.13
CA GLY A 224 -3.52 -12.15 -11.88
C GLY A 224 -2.90 -12.79 -13.11
N HIS A 225 -1.58 -12.78 -13.14
CA HIS A 225 -0.82 -13.48 -14.17
C HIS A 225 -0.25 -14.78 -13.60
N SER A 226 -0.55 -15.91 -14.21
CA SER A 226 0.01 -17.23 -13.84
C SER A 226 -0.31 -17.57 -12.36
N ILE A 227 0.69 -17.59 -11.46
CA ILE A 227 0.47 -17.85 -10.03
C ILE A 227 -0.36 -16.76 -9.36
N GLY A 228 -0.24 -15.50 -9.83
CA GLY A 228 -1.05 -14.39 -9.36
C GLY A 228 -2.55 -14.57 -9.62
N GLU A 229 -2.95 -15.40 -10.61
CA GLU A 229 -4.35 -15.74 -10.82
C GLU A 229 -4.92 -16.58 -9.66
N VAL A 230 -4.12 -17.46 -9.08
CA VAL A 230 -4.52 -18.22 -7.88
C VAL A 230 -4.69 -17.27 -6.70
N THR A 231 -3.81 -16.27 -6.58
CA THR A 231 -3.95 -15.20 -5.57
C THR A 231 -5.26 -14.42 -5.79
N ALA A 232 -5.51 -13.99 -7.03
CA ALA A 232 -6.75 -13.28 -7.39
C ALA A 232 -8.00 -14.10 -7.08
N ALA A 233 -8.01 -15.39 -7.41
CA ALA A 233 -9.12 -16.30 -7.11
C ALA A 233 -9.34 -16.47 -5.60
N HIS A 234 -8.27 -16.54 -4.80
CA HIS A 234 -8.38 -16.62 -3.35
C HIS A 234 -8.95 -15.33 -2.75
N VAL A 235 -8.38 -14.17 -3.09
CA VAL A 235 -8.85 -12.89 -2.50
C VAL A 235 -10.27 -12.52 -2.96
N ALA A 236 -10.69 -13.00 -4.13
CA ALA A 236 -12.07 -12.89 -4.61
C ALA A 236 -13.05 -13.88 -3.93
N GLY A 237 -12.56 -14.76 -3.05
CA GLY A 237 -13.39 -15.75 -2.34
C GLY A 237 -13.78 -16.97 -3.16
N VAL A 238 -13.18 -17.20 -4.33
CA VAL A 238 -13.41 -18.38 -5.17
C VAL A 238 -12.74 -19.62 -4.58
N LEU A 239 -11.53 -19.44 -4.02
CA LEU A 239 -10.78 -20.51 -3.35
C LEU A 239 -10.62 -20.21 -1.85
N SER A 240 -10.81 -21.22 -1.00
CA SER A 240 -10.39 -21.12 0.39
C SER A 240 -8.85 -21.00 0.47
N LEU A 241 -8.31 -20.50 1.58
CA LEU A 241 -6.87 -20.42 1.77
C LEU A 241 -6.24 -21.82 1.70
N ALA A 242 -6.85 -22.80 2.33
CA ALA A 242 -6.37 -24.19 2.33
C ALA A 242 -6.32 -24.78 0.91
N ASP A 243 -7.38 -24.60 0.11
CA ASP A 243 -7.44 -25.10 -1.27
C ASP A 243 -6.41 -24.38 -2.17
N ALA A 244 -6.30 -23.06 -2.02
CA ALA A 244 -5.33 -22.27 -2.75
C ALA A 244 -3.89 -22.70 -2.44
N CYS A 245 -3.54 -22.93 -1.17
CA CYS A 245 -2.22 -23.41 -0.76
C CYS A 245 -1.92 -24.79 -1.32
N GLN A 246 -2.90 -25.71 -1.32
CA GLN A 246 -2.72 -27.03 -1.95
C GLN A 246 -2.49 -26.92 -3.45
N LEU A 247 -3.25 -26.07 -4.14
CA LEU A 247 -3.07 -25.82 -5.57
C LEU A 247 -1.70 -25.23 -5.88
N VAL A 248 -1.27 -24.21 -5.12
CA VAL A 248 0.04 -23.55 -5.27
C VAL A 248 1.18 -24.55 -5.09
N ALA A 249 1.16 -25.33 -4.01
CA ALA A 249 2.19 -26.31 -3.71
C ALA A 249 2.24 -27.44 -4.77
N ALA A 250 1.09 -27.95 -5.20
CA ALA A 250 1.01 -28.97 -6.24
C ALA A 250 1.53 -28.44 -7.58
N ARG A 251 1.09 -27.23 -7.98
CA ARG A 251 1.52 -26.58 -9.22
C ARG A 251 3.02 -26.32 -9.21
N GLY A 252 3.57 -25.76 -8.13
CA GLY A 252 5.00 -25.49 -8.01
C GLY A 252 5.83 -26.76 -8.11
N ARG A 253 5.43 -27.83 -7.43
CA ARG A 253 6.10 -29.15 -7.48
C ARG A 253 6.04 -29.79 -8.87
N LEU A 254 4.87 -29.78 -9.52
CA LEU A 254 4.72 -30.38 -10.85
C LEU A 254 5.53 -29.61 -11.91
N MET A 255 5.52 -28.28 -11.85
CA MET A 255 6.31 -27.46 -12.76
C MET A 255 7.82 -27.61 -12.50
N GLN A 256 8.25 -27.74 -11.26
CA GLN A 256 9.65 -27.99 -10.90
C GLN A 256 10.15 -29.35 -11.45
N ALA A 257 9.24 -30.33 -11.57
CA ALA A 257 9.58 -31.67 -12.05
C ALA A 257 9.59 -31.78 -13.60
N LEU A 258 9.26 -30.73 -14.33
CA LEU A 258 9.33 -30.73 -15.78
C LEU A 258 10.79 -30.92 -16.27
N PRO A 259 11.00 -31.56 -17.44
CA PRO A 259 12.33 -31.73 -17.99
C PRO A 259 13.07 -30.40 -18.13
N THR A 260 14.36 -30.40 -17.78
CA THR A 260 15.24 -29.25 -17.98
C THR A 260 15.47 -29.00 -19.47
N GLY A 261 15.61 -27.74 -19.87
CA GLY A 261 15.88 -27.36 -21.26
C GLY A 261 14.65 -26.79 -22.01
N SER A 262 13.49 -26.74 -21.38
CA SER A 262 12.38 -25.92 -21.83
C SER A 262 12.50 -24.49 -21.29
N GLY A 263 11.99 -23.52 -22.02
CA GLY A 263 11.98 -22.12 -21.60
C GLY A 263 10.79 -21.36 -22.18
N MET A 264 10.50 -20.20 -21.63
CA MET A 264 9.50 -19.27 -22.15
C MET A 264 10.22 -18.03 -22.68
N LEU A 265 9.78 -17.56 -23.84
CA LEU A 265 10.25 -16.33 -24.47
C LEU A 265 9.10 -15.35 -24.58
N ALA A 266 9.28 -14.17 -24.02
CA ALA A 266 8.35 -13.06 -24.25
C ALA A 266 8.67 -12.42 -25.59
N VAL A 267 7.69 -12.38 -26.49
CA VAL A 267 7.82 -11.82 -27.84
C VAL A 267 6.92 -10.58 -27.95
N ALA A 268 7.51 -9.46 -28.33
CA ALA A 268 6.76 -8.22 -28.58
C ALA A 268 6.21 -8.21 -30.02
N ALA A 269 5.19 -9.06 -30.28
CA ALA A 269 4.51 -9.15 -31.56
C ALA A 269 3.06 -9.63 -31.35
N ASP A 270 2.20 -9.43 -32.36
CA ASP A 270 0.84 -9.94 -32.35
C ASP A 270 0.82 -11.47 -32.36
N GLU A 271 -0.15 -12.08 -31.70
CA GLU A 271 -0.32 -13.53 -31.60
C GLU A 271 -0.36 -14.19 -32.99
N ALA A 272 -1.06 -13.57 -33.96
CA ALA A 272 -1.15 -14.09 -35.34
C ALA A 272 0.23 -14.18 -36.01
N ALA A 273 1.09 -13.17 -35.84
CA ALA A 273 2.45 -13.17 -36.39
C ALA A 273 3.34 -14.22 -35.74
N VAL A 274 3.18 -14.42 -34.41
CA VAL A 274 3.89 -15.48 -33.68
C VAL A 274 3.41 -16.85 -34.14
N ALA A 275 2.11 -17.07 -34.25
CA ALA A 275 1.53 -18.33 -34.73
C ALA A 275 2.00 -18.69 -36.14
N GLU A 276 2.09 -17.72 -37.05
CA GLU A 276 2.65 -17.91 -38.39
C GLU A 276 4.13 -18.32 -38.33
N SER A 277 4.91 -17.68 -37.44
CA SER A 277 6.33 -18.00 -37.23
C SER A 277 6.56 -19.39 -36.66
N LEU A 278 5.58 -19.94 -35.94
CA LEU A 278 5.61 -21.28 -35.33
C LEU A 278 5.10 -22.38 -36.30
N ALA A 279 4.66 -22.01 -37.48
CA ALA A 279 4.16 -22.97 -38.46
C ALA A 279 5.20 -24.08 -38.76
N GLY A 280 4.82 -25.33 -38.52
CA GLY A 280 5.70 -26.50 -38.64
C GLY A 280 6.55 -26.84 -37.40
N MET A 281 6.39 -26.10 -36.32
CA MET A 281 7.08 -26.37 -35.03
C MET A 281 6.10 -26.56 -33.84
N THR A 282 4.82 -26.73 -34.11
CA THR A 282 3.74 -26.82 -33.12
C THR A 282 3.79 -28.07 -32.25
N ASP A 283 4.59 -29.05 -32.62
CA ASP A 283 4.93 -30.23 -31.82
C ASP A 283 5.97 -29.95 -30.73
N ARG A 284 6.69 -28.82 -30.83
CA ARG A 284 7.80 -28.43 -29.96
C ARG A 284 7.60 -27.09 -29.27
N LEU A 285 6.84 -26.22 -29.87
CA LEU A 285 6.60 -24.84 -29.42
C LEU A 285 5.10 -24.55 -29.36
N GLY A 286 4.65 -23.85 -28.36
CA GLY A 286 3.27 -23.38 -28.22
C GLY A 286 3.21 -21.95 -27.73
N ILE A 287 2.13 -21.26 -28.03
CA ILE A 287 1.79 -19.96 -27.45
C ILE A 287 1.10 -20.24 -26.10
N ALA A 288 1.57 -19.56 -25.04
CA ALA A 288 1.05 -19.69 -23.67
C ALA A 288 0.12 -18.53 -23.31
#